data_7f66600b06b96ed8213145816bebbb95
#
_entry.id   7f66600b06b96ed8213145816bebbb95
#
_cell.length_a   1.000
_cell.length_b   1.000
_cell.length_c   1.000
_cell.angle_alpha   90.00
_cell.angle_beta   90.00
_cell.angle_gamma   90.00
#
_symmetry.space_group_name_H-M   'P 1'
#
loop_
_entity.id
_entity.type
_entity.pdbx_description
1 polymer ?
#
loop_
_entity_poly.entity_id
_entity_poly.type
_entity_poly.pdbx_seq_one_letter_code
_entity_poly.pdbx_strand_id
1 'polypeptide(L)'
;MTHDLPLVLAAAFYMVSAALLYHSIGRSSAKLQSLSFSLAVAGAVLHVVAQSVHWFGEDMPDVSVAPLLSLCALVIIVILVTSSLKQRRFFAAGLIALPIAAVVLLMELFMPHKPFALNEISLGVATHVVSSVLAFGLLSIAGVYAFFVFFIDHFLRRHHLSPLVRSLPPLEVLERLLFRLIAAGFVLLTVSLVSGVMFINDIFAQHLVHKTILSILTWLVFGVLLFGRWRYGWRGSLAVRLTLAGVVLLVLSYFGTKAILEIVLDRSWQS
;
A
#
# COMPACT_ATOMS: atom_id res chain seq x y z
N MET A 1 15.86 -15.81 -14.54
CA MET A 1 15.70 -15.07 -15.79
C MET A 1 14.26 -14.99 -16.32
N THR A 2 13.40 -16.02 -16.19
CA THR A 2 11.99 -15.93 -16.66
C THR A 2 11.09 -15.08 -15.78
N HIS A 3 11.38 -14.95 -14.49
CA HIS A 3 10.64 -14.16 -13.51
C HIS A 3 10.95 -12.65 -13.57
N ASP A 4 12.15 -12.28 -13.96
CA ASP A 4 12.63 -10.90 -13.90
C ASP A 4 12.00 -10.03 -14.98
N LEU A 5 11.74 -10.60 -16.16
CA LEU A 5 11.20 -9.86 -17.30
C LEU A 5 9.81 -9.23 -17.03
N PRO A 6 8.81 -9.95 -16.48
CA PRO A 6 7.53 -9.34 -16.13
C PRO A 6 7.63 -8.23 -15.07
N LEU A 7 8.53 -8.38 -14.08
CA LEU A 7 8.75 -7.35 -13.05
C LEU A 7 9.35 -6.07 -13.66
N VAL A 8 10.38 -6.20 -14.51
CA VAL A 8 11.00 -5.06 -15.21
C VAL A 8 9.99 -4.36 -16.10
N LEU A 9 9.21 -5.10 -16.88
CA LEU A 9 8.19 -4.52 -17.76
C LEU A 9 7.07 -3.82 -16.93
N ALA A 10 6.62 -4.43 -15.85
CA ALA A 10 5.64 -3.82 -14.96
C ALA A 10 6.17 -2.51 -14.35
N ALA A 11 7.41 -2.49 -13.87
CA ALA A 11 8.06 -1.29 -13.34
C ALA A 11 8.16 -0.20 -14.41
N ALA A 12 8.58 -0.55 -15.63
CA ALA A 12 8.65 0.38 -16.76
C ALA A 12 7.27 0.96 -17.09
N PHE A 13 6.22 0.12 -17.15
CA PHE A 13 4.86 0.58 -17.41
C PHE A 13 4.33 1.51 -16.31
N TYR A 14 4.63 1.24 -15.05
CA TYR A 14 4.27 2.13 -13.94
C TYR A 14 4.98 3.49 -14.05
N MET A 15 6.28 3.51 -14.37
CA MET A 15 7.03 4.76 -14.54
C MET A 15 6.53 5.57 -15.73
N VAL A 16 6.32 4.93 -16.89
CA VAL A 16 5.78 5.60 -18.08
C VAL A 16 4.35 6.11 -17.81
N SER A 17 3.53 5.30 -17.16
CA SER A 17 2.18 5.69 -16.74
C SER A 17 2.21 6.93 -15.84
N ALA A 18 3.08 6.97 -14.82
CA ALA A 18 3.22 8.13 -13.93
C ALA A 18 3.65 9.39 -14.69
N ALA A 19 4.61 9.27 -15.61
CA ALA A 19 5.08 10.38 -16.44
C ALA A 19 3.96 10.92 -17.34
N LEU A 20 3.23 10.03 -18.02
CA LEU A 20 2.09 10.43 -18.84
C LEU A 20 0.97 11.07 -18.02
N LEU A 21 0.71 10.56 -16.81
CA LEU A 21 -0.27 11.15 -15.89
C LEU A 21 0.13 12.58 -15.52
N TYR A 22 1.39 12.80 -15.16
CA TYR A 22 1.92 14.13 -14.85
C TYR A 22 1.72 15.09 -16.04
N HIS A 23 2.14 14.67 -17.24
CA HIS A 23 1.98 15.49 -18.45
C HIS A 23 0.51 15.71 -18.83
N SER A 24 -0.38 14.74 -18.57
CA SER A 24 -1.81 14.88 -18.85
C SER A 24 -2.45 15.96 -18.00
N ILE A 25 -2.04 16.10 -16.75
CA ILE A 25 -2.53 17.12 -15.82
C ILE A 25 -2.10 18.52 -16.31
N GLY A 26 -0.82 18.67 -16.66
CA GLY A 26 -0.29 19.96 -17.15
C GLY A 26 -0.93 20.42 -18.46
N ARG A 27 -1.29 19.48 -19.35
CA ARG A 27 -1.86 19.77 -20.68
C ARG A 27 -3.38 19.60 -20.75
N SER A 28 -4.04 19.21 -19.66
CA SER A 28 -5.48 18.87 -19.60
C SER A 28 -5.92 17.89 -20.71
N SER A 29 -5.05 16.91 -21.04
CA SER A 29 -5.24 15.99 -22.17
C SER A 29 -5.90 14.69 -21.72
N ALA A 30 -7.17 14.49 -22.10
CA ALA A 30 -7.91 13.25 -21.84
C ALA A 30 -7.26 12.02 -22.51
N LYS A 31 -6.64 12.19 -23.69
CA LYS A 31 -5.94 11.09 -24.40
C LYS A 31 -4.74 10.59 -23.58
N LEU A 32 -3.89 11.51 -23.09
CA LEU A 32 -2.74 11.12 -22.25
C LEU A 32 -3.20 10.48 -20.94
N GLN A 33 -4.27 10.96 -20.33
CA GLN A 33 -4.83 10.36 -19.13
C GLN A 33 -5.35 8.93 -19.38
N SER A 34 -6.04 8.71 -20.49
CA SER A 34 -6.51 7.38 -20.88
C SER A 34 -5.35 6.43 -21.16
N LEU A 35 -4.33 6.88 -21.90
CA LEU A 35 -3.14 6.08 -22.18
C LEU A 35 -2.38 5.73 -20.90
N SER A 36 -2.17 6.71 -20.02
CA SER A 36 -1.57 6.47 -18.71
C SER A 36 -2.32 5.40 -17.92
N PHE A 37 -3.65 5.50 -17.85
CA PHE A 37 -4.46 4.50 -17.16
C PHE A 37 -4.34 3.10 -17.78
N SER A 38 -4.37 3.00 -19.11
CA SER A 38 -4.22 1.72 -19.81
C SER A 38 -2.86 1.07 -19.54
N LEU A 39 -1.78 1.88 -19.49
CA LEU A 39 -0.45 1.39 -19.13
C LEU A 39 -0.37 0.95 -17.67
N ALA A 40 -1.03 1.67 -16.74
CA ALA A 40 -1.10 1.23 -15.36
C ALA A 40 -1.83 -0.12 -15.21
N VAL A 41 -2.90 -0.33 -15.96
CA VAL A 41 -3.63 -1.62 -16.01
C VAL A 41 -2.73 -2.72 -16.58
N ALA A 42 -2.06 -2.46 -17.71
CA ALA A 42 -1.15 -3.43 -18.31
C ALA A 42 0.03 -3.78 -17.38
N GLY A 43 0.60 -2.76 -16.70
CA GLY A 43 1.61 -2.97 -15.66
C GLY A 43 1.09 -3.81 -14.49
N ALA A 44 -0.16 -3.57 -14.04
CA ALA A 44 -0.77 -4.37 -12.98
C ALA A 44 -0.98 -5.83 -13.40
N VAL A 45 -1.39 -6.09 -14.64
CA VAL A 45 -1.51 -7.45 -15.16
C VAL A 45 -0.16 -8.15 -15.18
N LEU A 46 0.90 -7.51 -15.69
CA LEU A 46 2.25 -8.07 -15.67
C LEU A 46 2.75 -8.33 -14.25
N HIS A 47 2.44 -7.43 -13.32
CA HIS A 47 2.78 -7.59 -11.91
C HIS A 47 2.04 -8.79 -11.28
N VAL A 48 0.74 -8.98 -11.58
CA VAL A 48 -0.01 -10.18 -11.18
C VAL A 48 0.64 -11.44 -11.75
N VAL A 49 1.02 -11.44 -13.02
CA VAL A 49 1.71 -12.58 -13.65
C VAL A 49 3.02 -12.88 -12.93
N ALA A 50 3.85 -11.87 -12.67
CA ALA A 50 5.10 -12.04 -11.93
C ALA A 50 4.87 -12.63 -10.52
N GLN A 51 3.91 -12.08 -9.77
CA GLN A 51 3.56 -12.59 -8.44
C GLN A 51 2.96 -14.01 -8.51
N SER A 52 2.14 -14.33 -9.53
CA SER A 52 1.58 -15.68 -9.66
C SER A 52 2.66 -16.73 -9.90
N VAL A 53 3.66 -16.43 -10.73
CA VAL A 53 4.80 -17.33 -10.95
C VAL A 53 5.63 -17.49 -9.68
N HIS A 54 5.79 -16.39 -8.89
CA HIS A 54 6.52 -16.43 -7.63
C HIS A 54 5.81 -17.28 -6.56
N TRP A 55 4.47 -17.15 -6.42
CA TRP A 55 3.72 -17.83 -5.37
C TRP A 55 3.25 -19.23 -5.73
N PHE A 56 3.07 -19.55 -7.01
CA PHE A 56 2.53 -20.83 -7.49
C PHE A 56 3.50 -21.58 -8.41
N GLY A 57 4.74 -21.10 -8.57
CA GLY A 57 5.78 -21.78 -9.33
C GLY A 57 6.29 -23.02 -8.63
N GLU A 58 7.25 -23.70 -9.26
CA GLU A 58 7.85 -24.95 -8.73
C GLU A 58 8.78 -24.69 -7.56
N ASP A 59 9.30 -23.47 -7.43
CA ASP A 59 10.17 -23.07 -6.33
C ASP A 59 9.34 -22.73 -5.08
N MET A 60 9.95 -22.92 -3.90
CA MET A 60 9.34 -22.54 -2.63
C MET A 60 9.10 -21.03 -2.58
N PRO A 61 7.91 -20.54 -2.16
CA PRO A 61 7.62 -19.13 -2.08
C PRO A 61 8.57 -18.41 -1.11
N ASP A 62 9.15 -17.32 -1.60
CA ASP A 62 10.01 -16.45 -0.79
C ASP A 62 9.14 -15.42 -0.04
N VAL A 63 9.09 -15.52 1.28
CA VAL A 63 8.39 -14.57 2.16
C VAL A 63 9.32 -13.49 2.74
N SER A 64 10.45 -13.23 2.07
CA SER A 64 11.36 -12.13 2.43
C SER A 64 10.70 -10.75 2.27
N VAL A 65 11.41 -9.68 2.66
CA VAL A 65 10.84 -8.31 2.66
C VAL A 65 10.42 -7.87 1.28
N ALA A 66 11.25 -8.11 0.26
CA ALA A 66 11.04 -7.55 -1.06
C ALA A 66 9.80 -8.13 -1.78
N PRO A 67 9.57 -9.46 -1.87
CA PRO A 67 8.35 -10.02 -2.43
C PRO A 67 7.08 -9.62 -1.69
N LEU A 68 7.13 -9.50 -0.36
CA LEU A 68 5.97 -9.03 0.42
C LEU A 68 5.67 -7.54 0.17
N LEU A 69 6.71 -6.69 0.04
CA LEU A 69 6.54 -5.30 -0.36
C LEU A 69 5.93 -5.20 -1.76
N SER A 70 6.40 -6.02 -2.69
CA SER A 70 5.88 -6.09 -4.05
C SER A 70 4.40 -6.51 -4.05
N LEU A 71 4.03 -7.53 -3.29
CA LEU A 71 2.63 -7.93 -3.13
C LEU A 71 1.78 -6.79 -2.54
N CYS A 72 2.27 -6.06 -1.54
CA CYS A 72 1.59 -4.88 -1.00
C CYS A 72 1.46 -3.77 -2.06
N ALA A 73 2.50 -3.53 -2.86
CA ALA A 73 2.45 -2.57 -3.96
C ALA A 73 1.41 -2.97 -5.01
N LEU A 74 1.33 -4.26 -5.37
CA LEU A 74 0.30 -4.78 -6.25
C LEU A 74 -1.11 -4.48 -5.72
N VAL A 75 -1.38 -4.78 -4.45
CA VAL A 75 -2.68 -4.50 -3.82
C VAL A 75 -3.01 -3.00 -3.89
N ILE A 76 -2.05 -2.13 -3.60
CA ILE A 76 -2.23 -0.67 -3.71
C ILE A 76 -2.61 -0.27 -5.15
N ILE A 77 -1.91 -0.79 -6.15
CA ILE A 77 -2.19 -0.47 -7.57
C ILE A 77 -3.55 -1.03 -8.00
N VAL A 78 -3.92 -2.24 -7.59
CA VAL A 78 -5.24 -2.82 -7.88
C VAL A 78 -6.36 -1.96 -7.27
N ILE A 79 -6.21 -1.50 -6.02
CA ILE A 79 -7.19 -0.60 -5.39
C ILE A 79 -7.24 0.74 -6.11
N LEU A 80 -6.09 1.31 -6.51
CA LEU A 80 -6.03 2.54 -7.30
C LEU A 80 -6.77 2.39 -8.63
N VAL A 81 -6.48 1.35 -9.39
CA VAL A 81 -7.11 1.09 -10.69
C VAL A 81 -8.61 0.89 -10.54
N THR A 82 -9.04 0.03 -9.62
CA THR A 82 -10.48 -0.29 -9.42
C THR A 82 -11.29 0.91 -8.90
N SER A 83 -10.74 1.71 -7.99
CA SER A 83 -11.38 2.96 -7.56
C SER A 83 -11.52 3.96 -8.70
N SER A 84 -10.53 4.02 -9.59
CA SER A 84 -10.48 4.91 -10.74
C SER A 84 -11.41 4.50 -11.88
N LEU A 85 -11.89 3.27 -11.92
CA LEU A 85 -12.93 2.83 -12.86
C LEU A 85 -14.25 3.57 -12.63
N LYS A 86 -14.60 3.83 -11.36
CA LYS A 86 -15.82 4.58 -11.01
C LYS A 86 -15.67 6.08 -11.26
N GLN A 87 -14.50 6.63 -10.99
CA GLN A 87 -14.22 8.06 -11.19
C GLN A 87 -12.73 8.26 -11.53
N ARG A 88 -12.45 8.60 -12.79
CA ARG A 88 -11.09 8.76 -13.33
C ARG A 88 -10.20 9.72 -12.54
N ARG A 89 -10.79 10.70 -11.88
CA ARG A 89 -10.03 11.67 -11.05
C ARG A 89 -9.31 11.02 -9.86
N PHE A 90 -9.75 9.86 -9.37
CA PHE A 90 -9.04 9.12 -8.33
C PHE A 90 -7.67 8.61 -8.81
N PHE A 91 -7.50 8.44 -10.12
CA PHE A 91 -6.24 8.00 -10.70
C PHE A 91 -5.09 9.00 -10.49
N ALA A 92 -5.38 10.25 -10.13
CA ALA A 92 -4.35 11.23 -9.76
C ALA A 92 -3.45 10.76 -8.60
N ALA A 93 -3.95 9.89 -7.71
CA ALA A 93 -3.12 9.24 -6.68
C ALA A 93 -2.00 8.37 -7.26
N GLY A 94 -2.11 7.95 -8.53
CA GLY A 94 -1.06 7.27 -9.28
C GLY A 94 0.22 8.08 -9.44
N LEU A 95 0.18 9.42 -9.33
CA LEU A 95 1.40 10.24 -9.32
C LEU A 95 2.37 9.85 -8.19
N ILE A 96 1.86 9.33 -7.10
CA ILE A 96 2.65 8.87 -5.94
C ILE A 96 2.76 7.35 -5.95
N ALA A 97 1.63 6.65 -6.11
CA ALA A 97 1.58 5.20 -5.97
C ALA A 97 2.35 4.45 -7.07
N LEU A 98 2.28 4.89 -8.33
CA LEU A 98 2.96 4.21 -9.45
C LEU A 98 4.49 4.27 -9.36
N PRO A 99 5.13 5.44 -9.11
CA PRO A 99 6.58 5.47 -8.95
C PRO A 99 7.07 4.65 -7.75
N ILE A 100 6.33 4.70 -6.63
CA ILE A 100 6.67 3.89 -5.45
C ILE A 100 6.59 2.40 -5.79
N ALA A 101 5.51 1.96 -6.45
CA ALA A 101 5.38 0.57 -6.90
C ALA A 101 6.53 0.17 -7.84
N ALA A 102 6.90 1.02 -8.81
CA ALA A 102 8.02 0.74 -9.71
C ALA A 102 9.35 0.57 -8.95
N VAL A 103 9.64 1.44 -7.97
CA VAL A 103 10.83 1.32 -7.13
C VAL A 103 10.82 0.02 -6.33
N VAL A 104 9.67 -0.37 -5.76
CA VAL A 104 9.52 -1.62 -5.01
C VAL A 104 9.79 -2.83 -5.91
N LEU A 105 9.29 -2.86 -7.14
CA LEU A 105 9.55 -3.94 -8.09
C LEU A 105 11.04 -4.02 -8.45
N LEU A 106 11.69 -2.87 -8.64
CA LEU A 106 13.14 -2.84 -8.89
C LEU A 106 13.94 -3.31 -7.68
N MET A 107 13.52 -2.97 -6.45
CA MET A 107 14.17 -3.48 -5.23
C MET A 107 14.04 -5.01 -5.14
N GLU A 108 12.91 -5.60 -5.53
CA GLU A 108 12.72 -7.06 -5.55
C GLU A 108 13.74 -7.75 -6.45
N LEU A 109 14.09 -7.15 -7.60
CA LEU A 109 15.09 -7.71 -8.53
C LEU A 109 16.53 -7.74 -7.97
N PHE A 110 16.87 -6.81 -7.10
CA PHE A 110 18.23 -6.66 -6.59
C PHE A 110 18.45 -7.24 -5.19
N MET A 111 17.37 -7.55 -4.47
CA MET A 111 17.47 -8.14 -3.13
C MET A 111 17.67 -9.66 -3.21
N PRO A 112 18.52 -10.23 -2.35
CA PRO A 112 18.74 -11.68 -2.34
C PRO A 112 17.44 -12.39 -1.92
N HIS A 113 17.05 -13.40 -2.70
CA HIS A 113 15.95 -14.29 -2.39
C HIS A 113 16.40 -15.31 -1.33
N LYS A 114 15.64 -15.43 -0.25
CA LYS A 114 15.84 -16.45 0.79
C LYS A 114 14.55 -17.28 0.88
N PRO A 115 14.45 -18.37 0.08
CA PRO A 115 13.26 -19.21 0.13
C PRO A 115 13.05 -19.76 1.54
N PHE A 116 11.85 -19.62 2.05
CA PHE A 116 11.45 -20.12 3.35
C PHE A 116 10.54 -21.33 3.13
N ALA A 117 10.94 -22.49 3.67
CA ALA A 117 10.14 -23.69 3.62
C ALA A 117 8.87 -23.51 4.48
N LEU A 118 7.76 -23.20 3.82
CA LEU A 118 6.44 -23.19 4.45
C LEU A 118 5.92 -24.62 4.49
N ASN A 119 6.43 -25.43 5.43
CA ASN A 119 5.87 -26.74 5.72
C ASN A 119 4.47 -26.51 6.30
N GLU A 120 3.44 -26.72 5.48
CA GLU A 120 2.02 -26.66 5.82
C GLU A 120 1.57 -25.33 6.48
N ILE A 121 1.21 -24.35 5.65
CA ILE A 121 0.55 -23.13 6.14
C ILE A 121 -0.83 -23.52 6.67
N SER A 122 -1.03 -23.42 7.98
CA SER A 122 -2.36 -23.56 8.55
C SER A 122 -3.30 -22.47 8.00
N LEU A 123 -4.59 -22.79 7.86
CA LEU A 123 -5.60 -21.83 7.42
C LEU A 123 -5.58 -20.54 8.25
N GLY A 124 -5.26 -20.62 9.54
CA GLY A 124 -5.15 -19.46 10.42
C GLY A 124 -4.00 -18.54 10.06
N VAL A 125 -2.82 -19.10 9.75
CA VAL A 125 -1.65 -18.32 9.31
C VAL A 125 -1.93 -17.70 7.94
N ALA A 126 -2.53 -18.44 7.00
CA ALA A 126 -2.92 -17.89 5.69
C ALA A 126 -3.91 -16.71 5.85
N THR A 127 -4.91 -16.84 6.74
CA THR A 127 -5.87 -15.76 7.04
C THR A 127 -5.15 -14.54 7.60
N HIS A 128 -4.18 -14.72 8.52
CA HIS A 128 -3.38 -13.63 9.05
C HIS A 128 -2.59 -12.91 7.95
N VAL A 129 -1.89 -13.64 7.09
CA VAL A 129 -1.06 -13.06 6.02
C VAL A 129 -1.93 -12.30 5.02
N VAL A 130 -3.00 -12.91 4.51
CA VAL A 130 -3.88 -12.29 3.51
C VAL A 130 -4.55 -11.05 4.07
N SER A 131 -5.15 -11.12 5.27
CA SER A 131 -5.81 -9.96 5.89
C SER A 131 -4.81 -8.84 6.21
N SER A 132 -3.57 -9.18 6.60
CA SER A 132 -2.49 -8.22 6.85
C SER A 132 -2.10 -7.46 5.58
N VAL A 133 -1.85 -8.17 4.48
CA VAL A 133 -1.45 -7.57 3.20
C VAL A 133 -2.56 -6.67 2.65
N LEU A 134 -3.81 -7.13 2.70
CA LEU A 134 -4.96 -6.33 2.26
C LEU A 134 -5.18 -5.11 3.15
N ALA A 135 -5.05 -5.24 4.49
CA ALA A 135 -5.13 -4.12 5.42
C ALA A 135 -4.04 -3.09 5.12
N PHE A 136 -2.79 -3.55 4.94
CA PHE A 136 -1.67 -2.68 4.59
C PHE A 136 -1.94 -1.92 3.29
N GLY A 137 -2.40 -2.59 2.24
CA GLY A 137 -2.72 -1.96 0.95
C GLY A 137 -3.81 -0.89 1.07
N LEU A 138 -4.93 -1.21 1.75
CA LEU A 138 -6.04 -0.27 1.95
C LEU A 138 -5.64 0.95 2.79
N LEU A 139 -4.92 0.74 3.87
CA LEU A 139 -4.49 1.83 4.75
C LEU A 139 -3.38 2.68 4.11
N SER A 140 -2.49 2.08 3.33
CA SER A 140 -1.44 2.80 2.60
C SER A 140 -2.02 3.70 1.51
N ILE A 141 -2.96 3.20 0.70
CA ILE A 141 -3.62 4.06 -0.30
C ILE A 141 -4.49 5.14 0.37
N ALA A 142 -5.08 4.86 1.54
CA ALA A 142 -5.74 5.88 2.34
C ALA A 142 -4.76 6.99 2.75
N GLY A 143 -3.50 6.65 3.11
CA GLY A 143 -2.44 7.61 3.37
C GLY A 143 -2.13 8.50 2.16
N VAL A 144 -2.07 7.93 0.96
CA VAL A 144 -1.89 8.71 -0.27
C VAL A 144 -3.06 9.68 -0.48
N TYR A 145 -4.30 9.24 -0.29
CA TYR A 145 -5.45 10.15 -0.38
C TYR A 145 -5.48 11.18 0.74
N ALA A 146 -5.06 10.85 1.96
CA ALA A 146 -4.90 11.82 3.04
C ALA A 146 -3.90 12.91 2.70
N PHE A 147 -2.78 12.56 2.04
CA PHE A 147 -1.82 13.52 1.53
C PHE A 147 -2.46 14.48 0.49
N PHE A 148 -3.28 13.96 -0.43
CA PHE A 148 -4.01 14.81 -1.38
C PHE A 148 -5.05 15.70 -0.70
N VAL A 149 -5.76 15.20 0.30
CA VAL A 149 -6.68 16.02 1.13
C VAL A 149 -5.92 17.17 1.78
N PHE A 150 -4.77 16.88 2.39
CA PHE A 150 -3.91 17.93 2.97
C PHE A 150 -3.45 18.95 1.94
N PHE A 151 -2.99 18.47 0.79
CA PHE A 151 -2.50 19.32 -0.31
C PHE A 151 -3.59 20.23 -0.83
N ILE A 152 -4.79 19.70 -1.11
CA ILE A 152 -5.93 20.50 -1.60
C ILE A 152 -6.33 21.54 -0.55
N ASP A 153 -6.51 21.15 0.72
CA ASP A 153 -6.90 22.09 1.79
C ASP A 153 -5.89 23.24 1.92
N HIS A 154 -4.59 22.92 1.86
CA HIS A 154 -3.52 23.91 1.93
C HIS A 154 -3.56 24.92 0.77
N PHE A 155 -3.73 24.44 -0.48
CA PHE A 155 -3.75 25.30 -1.66
C PHE A 155 -5.06 26.11 -1.79
N LEU A 156 -6.20 25.53 -1.39
CA LEU A 156 -7.47 26.25 -1.35
C LEU A 156 -7.42 27.43 -0.37
N ARG A 157 -6.83 27.24 0.81
CA ARG A 157 -6.65 28.33 1.81
C ARG A 157 -5.76 29.47 1.29
N ARG A 158 -4.85 29.18 0.35
CA ARG A 158 -3.97 30.17 -0.27
C ARG A 158 -4.51 30.75 -1.58
N HIS A 159 -5.74 30.42 -1.96
CA HIS A 159 -6.37 30.83 -3.24
C HIS A 159 -5.57 30.47 -4.50
N HIS A 160 -4.66 29.48 -4.43
CA HIS A 160 -3.86 29.00 -5.55
C HIS A 160 -4.50 27.76 -6.18
N LEU A 161 -5.18 27.93 -7.33
CA LEU A 161 -5.75 26.83 -8.10
C LEU A 161 -4.74 26.34 -9.14
N SER A 162 -3.81 25.48 -8.71
CA SER A 162 -2.88 24.81 -9.63
C SER A 162 -3.61 23.80 -10.54
N PRO A 163 -3.07 23.47 -11.74
CA PRO A 163 -3.64 22.42 -12.60
C PRO A 163 -3.84 21.09 -11.89
N LEU A 164 -2.94 20.74 -10.97
CA LEU A 164 -3.05 19.54 -10.15
C LEU A 164 -4.29 19.57 -9.25
N VAL A 165 -4.55 20.67 -8.55
CA VAL A 165 -5.74 20.82 -7.68
C VAL A 165 -7.03 20.69 -8.49
N ARG A 166 -7.07 21.24 -9.72
CA ARG A 166 -8.24 21.13 -10.61
C ARG A 166 -8.46 19.70 -11.13
N SER A 167 -7.43 18.90 -11.26
CA SER A 167 -7.51 17.52 -11.73
C SER A 167 -7.97 16.53 -10.64
N LEU A 168 -7.86 16.91 -9.36
CA LEU A 168 -8.27 16.09 -8.23
C LEU A 168 -9.79 16.09 -8.04
N PRO A 169 -10.36 15.03 -7.42
CA PRO A 169 -11.76 15.04 -7.01
C PRO A 169 -12.06 16.15 -5.99
N PRO A 170 -13.33 16.57 -5.85
CA PRO A 170 -13.73 17.47 -4.77
C PRO A 170 -13.31 16.92 -3.40
N LEU A 171 -12.94 17.81 -2.48
CA LEU A 171 -12.43 17.46 -1.14
C LEU A 171 -13.35 16.48 -0.39
N GLU A 172 -14.67 16.73 -0.44
CA GLU A 172 -15.65 15.86 0.22
C GLU A 172 -15.68 14.42 -0.35
N VAL A 173 -15.45 14.29 -1.66
CA VAL A 173 -15.42 12.98 -2.34
C VAL A 173 -14.17 12.22 -1.93
N LEU A 174 -13.02 12.91 -1.86
CA LEU A 174 -11.77 12.34 -1.37
C LEU A 174 -11.87 11.93 0.10
N GLU A 175 -12.43 12.78 0.96
CA GLU A 175 -12.64 12.44 2.37
C GLU A 175 -13.56 11.22 2.54
N ARG A 176 -14.64 11.12 1.77
CA ARG A 176 -15.52 9.94 1.80
C ARG A 176 -14.80 8.66 1.39
N LEU A 177 -13.99 8.72 0.33
CA LEU A 177 -13.19 7.58 -0.11
C LEU A 177 -12.15 7.21 0.97
N LEU A 178 -11.43 8.20 1.49
CA LEU A 178 -10.46 8.05 2.56
C LEU A 178 -11.05 7.27 3.74
N PHE A 179 -12.18 7.71 4.29
CA PHE A 179 -12.80 7.04 5.43
C PHE A 179 -13.35 5.65 5.10
N ARG A 180 -13.82 5.40 3.87
CA ARG A 180 -14.20 4.04 3.43
C ARG A 180 -13.01 3.10 3.38
N LEU A 181 -11.87 3.56 2.86
CA LEU A 181 -10.64 2.79 2.82
C LEU A 181 -10.11 2.50 4.23
N ILE A 182 -10.13 3.52 5.12
CA ILE A 182 -9.74 3.36 6.53
C ILE A 182 -10.65 2.36 7.22
N ALA A 183 -11.98 2.42 7.04
CA ALA A 183 -12.91 1.50 7.67
C ALA A 183 -12.70 0.06 7.20
N ALA A 184 -12.57 -0.16 5.89
CA ALA A 184 -12.30 -1.49 5.34
C ALA A 184 -10.93 -2.01 5.80
N GLY A 185 -9.89 -1.18 5.75
CA GLY A 185 -8.55 -1.53 6.22
C GLY A 185 -8.51 -1.82 7.72
N PHE A 186 -9.27 -1.09 8.54
CA PHE A 186 -9.38 -1.32 9.99
C PHE A 186 -10.04 -2.67 10.31
N VAL A 187 -11.10 -3.04 9.59
CA VAL A 187 -11.72 -4.38 9.74
C VAL A 187 -10.72 -5.48 9.42
N LEU A 188 -10.00 -5.37 8.30
CA LEU A 188 -8.99 -6.36 7.93
C LEU A 188 -7.80 -6.39 8.91
N LEU A 189 -7.38 -5.22 9.42
CA LEU A 189 -6.35 -5.14 10.46
C LEU A 189 -6.81 -5.82 11.75
N THR A 190 -8.09 -5.68 12.10
CA THR A 190 -8.68 -6.38 13.26
C THR A 190 -8.66 -7.89 13.05
N VAL A 191 -9.07 -8.38 11.88
CA VAL A 191 -8.99 -9.80 11.53
C VAL A 191 -7.54 -10.30 11.59
N SER A 192 -6.61 -9.51 11.07
CA SER A 192 -5.18 -9.83 11.11
C SER A 192 -4.66 -9.93 12.54
N LEU A 193 -4.98 -8.98 13.41
CA LEU A 193 -4.54 -9.02 14.81
C LEU A 193 -5.14 -10.22 15.55
N VAL A 194 -6.43 -10.47 15.40
CA VAL A 194 -7.12 -11.59 16.05
C VAL A 194 -6.53 -12.93 15.57
N SER A 195 -6.40 -13.13 14.26
CA SER A 195 -5.81 -14.35 13.71
C SER A 195 -4.34 -14.51 14.11
N GLY A 196 -3.58 -13.42 14.18
CA GLY A 196 -2.20 -13.43 14.66
C GLY A 196 -2.09 -13.94 16.10
N VAL A 197 -2.95 -13.44 16.99
CA VAL A 197 -2.98 -13.87 18.40
C VAL A 197 -3.42 -15.34 18.54
N MET A 198 -4.35 -15.81 17.69
CA MET A 198 -4.90 -17.16 17.82
C MET A 198 -4.01 -18.28 17.23
N PHE A 199 -3.25 -17.97 16.18
CA PHE A 199 -2.60 -18.99 15.36
C PHE A 199 -1.07 -18.89 15.29
N ILE A 200 -0.47 -17.80 15.80
CA ILE A 200 0.98 -17.67 15.87
C ILE A 200 1.46 -18.04 17.27
N ASN A 201 2.21 -19.15 17.36
CA ASN A 201 2.87 -19.53 18.59
C ASN A 201 4.01 -18.52 18.87
N ASP A 202 4.21 -18.14 20.13
CA ASP A 202 5.26 -17.23 20.58
C ASP A 202 5.19 -15.77 20.03
N ILE A 203 4.01 -15.16 20.09
CA ILE A 203 3.81 -13.74 19.75
C ILE A 203 4.75 -12.81 20.53
N PHE A 204 5.17 -13.23 21.71
CA PHE A 204 6.07 -12.49 22.60
C PHE A 204 7.55 -12.87 22.43
N ALA A 205 7.92 -13.67 21.42
CA ALA A 205 9.33 -13.82 21.08
C ALA A 205 9.95 -12.43 20.87
N GLN A 206 11.15 -12.21 21.42
CA GLN A 206 11.77 -10.86 21.52
C GLN A 206 11.74 -10.06 20.20
N HIS A 207 11.89 -10.74 19.07
CA HIS A 207 11.88 -10.13 17.74
C HIS A 207 10.47 -9.78 17.20
N LEU A 208 9.38 -10.32 17.78
CA LEU A 208 7.99 -10.06 17.36
C LEU A 208 7.28 -9.01 18.23
N VAL A 209 7.77 -8.76 19.46
CA VAL A 209 7.13 -7.83 20.40
C VAL A 209 6.98 -6.43 19.82
N HIS A 210 8.01 -5.88 19.19
CA HIS A 210 7.96 -4.54 18.60
C HIS A 210 6.93 -4.46 17.48
N LYS A 211 6.85 -5.48 16.61
CA LYS A 211 5.86 -5.58 15.55
C LYS A 211 4.45 -5.61 16.12
N THR A 212 4.20 -6.40 17.13
CA THR A 212 2.89 -6.54 17.78
C THR A 212 2.47 -5.23 18.44
N ILE A 213 3.35 -4.57 19.19
CA ILE A 213 3.07 -3.28 19.83
C ILE A 213 2.72 -2.20 18.79
N LEU A 214 3.54 -2.07 17.73
CA LEU A 214 3.30 -1.10 16.66
C LEU A 214 1.99 -1.38 15.91
N SER A 215 1.65 -2.65 15.69
CA SER A 215 0.38 -3.02 15.06
C SER A 215 -0.82 -2.66 15.94
N ILE A 216 -0.74 -2.89 17.26
CA ILE A 216 -1.78 -2.50 18.22
C ILE A 216 -1.91 -0.97 18.28
N LEU A 217 -0.80 -0.23 18.31
CA LEU A 217 -0.82 1.24 18.28
C LEU A 217 -1.47 1.74 16.98
N THR A 218 -1.12 1.14 15.85
CA THR A 218 -1.75 1.44 14.55
C THR A 218 -3.26 1.22 14.60
N TRP A 219 -3.69 0.08 15.14
CA TRP A 219 -5.10 -0.25 15.32
C TRP A 219 -5.82 0.77 16.22
N LEU A 220 -5.21 1.16 17.34
CA LEU A 220 -5.75 2.19 18.23
C LEU A 220 -5.90 3.55 17.53
N VAL A 221 -4.89 4.00 16.77
CA VAL A 221 -4.94 5.27 16.03
C VAL A 221 -6.09 5.27 15.03
N PHE A 222 -6.23 4.22 14.22
CA PHE A 222 -7.34 4.14 13.26
C PHE A 222 -8.69 3.94 13.93
N GLY A 223 -8.76 3.20 15.04
CA GLY A 223 -9.97 3.03 15.84
C GLY A 223 -10.45 4.37 16.43
N VAL A 224 -9.55 5.14 17.03
CA VAL A 224 -9.83 6.50 17.55
C VAL A 224 -10.28 7.43 16.43
N LEU A 225 -9.62 7.36 15.26
CA LEU A 225 -10.00 8.17 14.11
C LEU A 225 -11.43 7.84 13.61
N LEU A 226 -11.75 6.56 13.46
CA LEU A 226 -13.09 6.13 13.03
C LEU A 226 -14.17 6.46 14.06
N PHE A 227 -13.90 6.24 15.34
CA PHE A 227 -14.80 6.62 16.42
C PHE A 227 -15.02 8.14 16.46
N GLY A 228 -13.94 8.92 16.34
CA GLY A 228 -14.00 10.38 16.29
C GLY A 228 -14.78 10.89 15.08
N ARG A 229 -14.64 10.21 13.91
CA ARG A 229 -15.45 10.51 12.73
C ARG A 229 -16.94 10.25 12.98
N TRP A 230 -17.25 9.11 13.54
CA TRP A 230 -18.64 8.71 13.81
C TRP A 230 -19.30 9.56 14.90
N ARG A 231 -18.60 9.80 16.01
CA ARG A 231 -19.20 10.47 17.20
C ARG A 231 -19.13 11.99 17.14
N TYR A 232 -18.02 12.54 16.60
CA TYR A 232 -17.72 13.97 16.62
C TYR A 232 -17.61 14.59 15.22
N GLY A 233 -17.76 13.80 14.15
CA GLY A 233 -17.67 14.30 12.78
C GLY A 233 -16.25 14.74 12.37
N TRP A 234 -15.19 14.16 12.96
CA TRP A 234 -13.80 14.53 12.64
C TRP A 234 -13.52 14.45 11.14
N ARG A 235 -12.90 15.51 10.61
CA ARG A 235 -12.56 15.68 9.20
C ARG A 235 -11.41 16.68 9.03
N GLY A 236 -10.97 16.89 7.78
CA GLY A 236 -9.93 17.87 7.46
C GLY A 236 -8.58 17.54 8.10
N SER A 237 -7.87 18.53 8.61
CA SER A 237 -6.48 18.41 9.07
C SER A 237 -6.25 17.39 10.19
N LEU A 238 -7.23 17.23 11.11
CA LEU A 238 -7.12 16.24 12.19
C LEU A 238 -7.18 14.81 11.64
N ALA A 239 -8.14 14.53 10.75
CA ALA A 239 -8.26 13.24 10.10
C ALA A 239 -7.01 12.89 9.29
N VAL A 240 -6.47 13.86 8.55
CA VAL A 240 -5.23 13.69 7.79
C VAL A 240 -4.05 13.35 8.69
N ARG A 241 -3.84 14.11 9.78
CA ARG A 241 -2.71 13.88 10.72
C ARG A 241 -2.78 12.48 11.34
N LEU A 242 -3.95 12.07 11.81
CA LEU A 242 -4.14 10.73 12.40
C LEU A 242 -3.96 9.63 11.34
N THR A 243 -4.46 9.83 10.12
CA THR A 243 -4.25 8.86 9.04
C THR A 243 -2.76 8.71 8.72
N LEU A 244 -2.04 9.81 8.53
CA LEU A 244 -0.61 9.76 8.23
C LEU A 244 0.20 9.16 9.39
N ALA A 245 -0.12 9.50 10.64
CA ALA A 245 0.51 8.89 11.81
C ALA A 245 0.25 7.37 11.86
N GLY A 246 -0.99 6.93 11.63
CA GLY A 246 -1.34 5.51 11.55
C GLY A 246 -0.60 4.78 10.43
N VAL A 247 -0.46 5.40 9.25
CA VAL A 247 0.28 4.81 8.13
C VAL A 247 1.78 4.70 8.44
N VAL A 248 2.38 5.72 9.07
CA VAL A 248 3.79 5.64 9.50
C VAL A 248 4.00 4.49 10.49
N LEU A 249 3.14 4.37 11.50
CA LEU A 249 3.19 3.26 12.46
C LEU A 249 3.01 1.90 11.76
N LEU A 250 2.10 1.82 10.78
CA LEU A 250 1.86 0.62 9.98
C LEU A 250 3.09 0.20 9.20
N VAL A 251 3.74 1.13 8.50
CA VAL A 251 4.97 0.89 7.74
C VAL A 251 6.11 0.44 8.68
N LEU A 252 6.27 1.11 9.81
CA LEU A 252 7.26 0.71 10.82
C LEU A 252 6.97 -0.67 11.41
N SER A 253 5.72 -1.01 11.64
CA SER A 253 5.33 -2.34 12.13
C SER A 253 5.66 -3.46 11.14
N TYR A 254 5.40 -3.22 9.84
CA TYR A 254 5.60 -4.24 8.80
C TYR A 254 7.06 -4.41 8.41
N PHE A 255 7.76 -3.31 8.20
CA PHE A 255 9.07 -3.30 7.57
C PHE A 255 10.20 -2.82 8.50
N GLY A 256 9.88 -2.00 9.51
CA GLY A 256 10.88 -1.39 10.36
C GLY A 256 11.74 -2.41 11.10
N THR A 257 11.14 -3.41 11.70
CA THR A 257 11.84 -4.46 12.44
C THR A 257 12.70 -5.32 11.52
N LYS A 258 12.13 -5.68 10.36
CA LYS A 258 12.80 -6.56 9.40
C LYS A 258 13.94 -5.84 8.67
N ALA A 259 13.74 -4.58 8.29
CA ALA A 259 14.79 -3.76 7.69
C ALA A 259 15.96 -3.52 8.67
N ILE A 260 15.69 -3.27 9.95
CA ILE A 260 16.73 -3.11 10.96
C ILE A 260 17.51 -4.41 11.16
N LEU A 261 16.84 -5.56 11.25
CA LEU A 261 17.50 -6.85 11.44
C LEU A 261 18.34 -7.26 10.23
N GLU A 262 17.79 -7.15 9.02
CA GLU A 262 18.45 -7.61 7.80
C GLU A 262 19.52 -6.63 7.31
N ILE A 263 19.27 -5.31 7.39
CA ILE A 263 20.17 -4.28 6.80
C ILE A 263 21.20 -3.76 7.81
N VAL A 264 20.80 -3.59 9.09
CA VAL A 264 21.68 -2.97 10.10
C VAL A 264 22.46 -4.01 10.91
N LEU A 265 21.85 -5.14 11.24
CA LEU A 265 22.44 -6.15 12.10
C LEU A 265 22.99 -7.37 11.34
N ASP A 266 22.78 -7.44 10.03
CA ASP A 266 23.18 -8.57 9.16
C ASP A 266 22.81 -9.95 9.74
N ARG A 267 21.72 -9.98 10.53
CA ARG A 267 21.20 -11.20 11.17
C ARG A 267 20.03 -11.74 10.36
N SER A 268 20.13 -12.97 9.96
CA SER A 268 18.99 -13.70 9.38
C SER A 268 17.96 -14.03 10.48
N TRP A 269 16.68 -14.16 10.11
CA TRP A 269 15.57 -14.54 11.00
C TRP A 269 15.75 -15.91 11.70
N GLN A 270 16.84 -16.61 11.47
CA GLN A 270 17.14 -17.97 11.95
C GLN A 270 18.17 -18.02 13.08
N SER A 271 18.62 -16.88 13.59
CA SER A 271 19.58 -16.86 14.73
C SER A 271 18.92 -16.36 16.01
#